data_9b0c211fdb1af4806ad4d324b8c537d3
#
_entry.id   9b0c211fdb1af4806ad4d324b8c537d3
#
_cell.length_a   1.000
_cell.length_b   1.000
_cell.length_c   1.000
_cell.angle_alpha   90.00
_cell.angle_beta   90.00
_cell.angle_gamma   90.00
#
_symmetry.space_group_name_H-M   'P 1'
#
loop_
_entity.id
_entity.type
_entity.pdbx_description
1 polymer ?
#
loop_
_entity_poly.entity_id
_entity_poly.type
_entity_poly.pdbx_seq_one_letter_code
_entity_poly.pdbx_strand_id
1 'polypeptide(L)'
;MLLVGVSSCIEDDFATGSSDLPEFSVDTLSFDTVFTGEVTATKRFLVYNRHKKQLNIERISFAGAPEGAKFFMNVDGRSGEEFSNVEVRGEDSIYVFVEARVDVNSSTTPFDVFDYLRFVTNGVEQTVVVRAAGQNANTVRNLHITENTTFSDPRPYRVMDSLVVEEGATLTIPAGKTIYFHDKALLKIRGTLIADGTTGNDVVLRGDRLDKVAGSIPFDLMSGQWGGVVIERGSFDNTLRHVYMQGSSMGVVVDSCGVTDRRKLYLYNSVLHNSSGSLLTAAHSWIDADGCEFSDCRYGVVDLTGGRYTFNNCTFANYYLFDAIMSPILTLWYVLPADKTYDNPLMQAEFNNCIVYGNCSDINEGDLTGSDVKLHNCLLRAEGTNDANFIDCLWGKDPCFYTVREDYYFDYRLRNESEAIGAGSAERVPQAARTDYYGNERLQERGVDIGAYVWIEQKEEEK
;
A
#
# COMPACT_ATOMS: atom_id res chain seq x y z
N MET A 1 -0.64 -71.99 -19.59
CA MET A 1 -0.43 -70.62 -19.05
C MET A 1 -1.71 -69.86 -19.34
N LEU A 2 -2.62 -69.76 -18.33
CA LEU A 2 -3.93 -69.13 -18.48
C LEU A 2 -3.76 -67.66 -18.17
N LEU A 3 -3.95 -66.77 -19.16
CA LEU A 3 -4.05 -65.35 -18.96
C LEU A 3 -5.48 -65.05 -18.46
N VAL A 4 -5.60 -64.75 -17.17
CA VAL A 4 -6.82 -64.16 -16.61
C VAL A 4 -6.79 -62.66 -16.91
N GLY A 5 -7.54 -62.23 -17.91
CA GLY A 5 -7.80 -60.84 -18.16
C GLY A 5 -8.72 -60.28 -17.08
N VAL A 6 -8.21 -59.47 -16.19
CA VAL A 6 -9.04 -58.68 -15.28
C VAL A 6 -9.53 -57.48 -16.05
N SER A 7 -10.74 -57.58 -16.64
CA SER A 7 -11.46 -56.41 -17.12
C SER A 7 -12.02 -55.71 -15.87
N SER A 8 -11.41 -54.62 -15.46
CA SER A 8 -12.02 -53.69 -14.53
C SER A 8 -13.12 -52.95 -15.29
N CYS A 9 -14.34 -53.47 -15.26
CA CYS A 9 -15.53 -52.68 -15.57
C CYS A 9 -15.65 -51.62 -14.46
N ILE A 10 -15.32 -50.37 -14.73
CA ILE A 10 -15.83 -49.27 -13.97
C ILE A 10 -17.32 -49.22 -14.31
N GLU A 11 -18.18 -49.75 -13.42
CA GLU A 11 -19.61 -49.49 -13.52
C GLU A 11 -19.80 -48.00 -13.24
N ASP A 12 -20.20 -47.23 -14.29
CA ASP A 12 -20.64 -45.84 -14.18
C ASP A 12 -22.03 -45.80 -13.52
N ASP A 13 -22.07 -46.13 -12.22
CA ASP A 13 -23.31 -46.17 -11.43
C ASP A 13 -23.45 -44.82 -10.70
N PHE A 14 -24.56 -44.13 -11.01
CA PHE A 14 -24.86 -42.83 -10.41
C PHE A 14 -25.46 -42.94 -9.00
N ALA A 15 -25.08 -42.05 -8.12
CA ALA A 15 -25.76 -41.80 -6.87
C ALA A 15 -27.03 -40.98 -7.16
N THR A 16 -28.21 -41.54 -6.85
CA THR A 16 -29.51 -40.96 -7.22
C THR A 16 -30.40 -40.61 -6.05
N GLY A 17 -29.92 -40.79 -4.83
CA GLY A 17 -30.65 -40.41 -3.62
C GLY A 17 -30.71 -38.88 -3.46
N SER A 18 -31.81 -38.34 -2.97
CA SER A 18 -31.95 -36.90 -2.69
C SER A 18 -30.98 -36.38 -1.63
N SER A 19 -30.33 -37.25 -0.88
CA SER A 19 -29.26 -36.94 0.06
C SER A 19 -27.86 -37.00 -0.59
N ASP A 20 -27.74 -37.57 -1.78
CA ASP A 20 -26.49 -37.70 -2.49
C ASP A 20 -26.23 -36.40 -3.28
N LEU A 21 -25.64 -35.41 -2.58
CA LEU A 21 -25.44 -34.06 -3.06
C LEU A 21 -23.94 -33.70 -3.12
N PRO A 22 -23.53 -32.81 -4.02
CA PRO A 22 -22.16 -32.28 -3.99
C PRO A 22 -21.92 -31.37 -2.79
N GLU A 23 -20.65 -31.29 -2.35
CA GLU A 23 -20.16 -30.32 -1.38
C GLU A 23 -19.37 -29.23 -2.10
N PHE A 24 -19.41 -28.02 -1.58
CA PHE A 24 -18.68 -26.88 -2.15
C PHE A 24 -17.54 -26.47 -1.22
N SER A 25 -16.39 -26.10 -1.79
CA SER A 25 -15.27 -25.59 -1.00
C SER A 25 -15.52 -24.21 -0.39
N VAL A 26 -16.55 -23.51 -0.85
CA VAL A 26 -17.01 -22.21 -0.36
C VAL A 26 -18.55 -22.15 -0.40
N ASP A 27 -19.14 -21.41 0.49
CA ASP A 27 -20.56 -21.00 0.46
C ASP A 27 -20.74 -19.67 -0.29
N THR A 28 -19.70 -18.83 -0.28
CA THR A 28 -19.65 -17.52 -0.93
C THR A 28 -18.31 -17.32 -1.66
N LEU A 29 -18.37 -17.00 -2.95
CA LEU A 29 -17.22 -16.58 -3.75
C LEU A 29 -17.22 -15.05 -3.87
N SER A 30 -16.32 -14.38 -3.15
CA SER A 30 -16.22 -12.91 -3.16
C SER A 30 -15.09 -12.43 -4.07
N PHE A 31 -15.39 -11.43 -4.91
CA PHE A 31 -14.41 -10.74 -5.77
C PHE A 31 -13.79 -9.50 -5.10
N ASP A 32 -14.08 -9.28 -3.83
CA ASP A 32 -13.64 -8.06 -3.12
C ASP A 32 -14.12 -6.79 -3.85
N THR A 33 -13.31 -5.70 -3.86
CA THR A 33 -13.65 -4.49 -4.60
C THR A 33 -13.08 -4.54 -6.01
N VAL A 34 -13.91 -4.26 -7.01
CA VAL A 34 -13.56 -4.28 -8.44
C VAL A 34 -13.96 -2.97 -9.11
N PHE A 35 -13.11 -2.46 -9.99
CA PHE A 35 -13.48 -1.27 -10.78
C PHE A 35 -14.56 -1.61 -11.81
N THR A 36 -15.57 -0.73 -11.91
CA THR A 36 -16.68 -0.92 -12.84
C THR A 36 -16.23 -0.83 -14.30
N GLY A 37 -16.92 -1.56 -15.19
CA GLY A 37 -16.66 -1.60 -16.62
C GLY A 37 -15.61 -2.62 -17.07
N GLU A 38 -14.85 -3.22 -16.15
CA GLU A 38 -13.83 -4.23 -16.44
C GLU A 38 -14.24 -5.61 -15.95
N VAL A 39 -13.68 -6.65 -16.56
CA VAL A 39 -13.81 -8.02 -16.09
C VAL A 39 -12.76 -8.30 -15.03
N THR A 40 -13.16 -8.94 -13.95
CA THR A 40 -12.24 -9.27 -12.84
C THR A 40 -11.22 -10.34 -13.21
N ALA A 41 -10.20 -10.49 -12.39
CA ALA A 41 -9.43 -11.73 -12.39
C ALA A 41 -10.33 -12.92 -12.03
N THR A 42 -10.05 -14.07 -12.65
CA THR A 42 -10.80 -15.31 -12.44
C THR A 42 -10.59 -15.83 -11.01
N LYS A 43 -11.67 -16.07 -10.29
CA LYS A 43 -11.67 -16.84 -9.04
C LYS A 43 -12.25 -18.23 -9.26
N ARG A 44 -11.93 -19.16 -8.37
CA ARG A 44 -12.36 -20.56 -8.49
C ARG A 44 -12.78 -21.13 -7.15
N PHE A 45 -13.63 -22.15 -7.21
CA PHE A 45 -13.93 -23.03 -6.12
C PHE A 45 -14.08 -24.49 -6.62
N LEU A 46 -14.11 -25.43 -5.71
CA LEU A 46 -14.24 -26.86 -5.98
C LEU A 46 -15.65 -27.33 -5.66
N VAL A 47 -16.15 -28.22 -6.52
CA VAL A 47 -17.38 -28.98 -6.32
C VAL A 47 -16.96 -30.43 -6.10
N TYR A 48 -17.12 -30.92 -4.89
CA TYR A 48 -16.70 -32.25 -4.46
C TYR A 48 -17.85 -33.24 -4.59
N ASN A 49 -17.57 -34.42 -5.11
CA ASN A 49 -18.37 -35.60 -4.91
C ASN A 49 -17.72 -36.48 -3.83
N ARG A 50 -18.29 -36.50 -2.63
CA ARG A 50 -17.79 -37.32 -1.52
C ARG A 50 -18.35 -38.77 -1.53
N HIS A 51 -19.27 -39.05 -2.47
CA HIS A 51 -19.86 -40.38 -2.64
C HIS A 51 -18.93 -41.28 -3.45
N LYS A 52 -19.02 -42.60 -3.26
CA LYS A 52 -18.27 -43.58 -4.08
C LYS A 52 -18.74 -43.67 -5.52
N LYS A 53 -20.04 -43.39 -5.74
CA LYS A 53 -20.66 -43.40 -7.02
C LYS A 53 -20.55 -42.02 -7.69
N GLN A 54 -20.63 -41.99 -8.99
CA GLN A 54 -20.66 -40.76 -9.78
C GLN A 54 -21.90 -39.91 -9.48
N LEU A 55 -21.76 -38.59 -9.41
CA LEU A 55 -22.88 -37.66 -9.34
C LEU A 55 -23.13 -37.05 -10.73
N ASN A 56 -24.38 -36.90 -11.08
CA ASN A 56 -24.81 -36.09 -12.22
C ASN A 56 -25.45 -34.81 -11.71
N ILE A 57 -24.83 -33.68 -11.95
CA ILE A 57 -25.41 -32.38 -11.67
C ILE A 57 -26.28 -32.02 -12.88
N GLU A 58 -27.59 -32.10 -12.70
CA GLU A 58 -28.57 -31.92 -13.75
C GLU A 58 -28.48 -30.54 -14.41
N ARG A 59 -28.20 -29.51 -13.59
CA ARG A 59 -28.12 -28.13 -14.05
C ARG A 59 -27.20 -27.29 -13.18
N ILE A 60 -26.37 -26.46 -13.84
CA ILE A 60 -25.59 -25.38 -13.20
C ILE A 60 -25.94 -24.10 -13.95
N SER A 61 -26.46 -23.07 -13.25
CA SER A 61 -26.82 -21.79 -13.86
C SER A 61 -26.84 -20.66 -12.84
N PHE A 62 -26.62 -19.44 -13.28
CA PHE A 62 -26.90 -18.26 -12.44
C PHE A 62 -28.42 -18.09 -12.26
N ALA A 63 -28.80 -17.52 -11.09
CA ALA A 63 -30.22 -17.18 -10.83
C ALA A 63 -30.68 -15.97 -11.66
N GLY A 64 -29.77 -15.16 -12.11
CA GLY A 64 -29.96 -13.92 -12.85
C GLY A 64 -29.43 -12.76 -12.04
N ALA A 65 -28.28 -12.20 -12.47
CA ALA A 65 -27.69 -11.05 -11.82
C ALA A 65 -28.67 -9.88 -11.73
N PRO A 66 -28.63 -9.09 -10.65
CA PRO A 66 -29.35 -7.83 -10.60
C PRO A 66 -28.91 -6.92 -11.75
N GLU A 67 -29.74 -5.97 -12.12
CA GLU A 67 -29.40 -4.97 -13.12
C GLU A 67 -28.07 -4.28 -12.75
N GLY A 68 -27.10 -4.24 -13.70
CA GLY A 68 -25.79 -3.59 -13.50
C GLY A 68 -24.63 -4.52 -13.16
N ALA A 69 -24.80 -5.86 -13.25
CA ALA A 69 -23.68 -6.78 -13.16
C ALA A 69 -23.88 -8.02 -14.03
N LYS A 70 -22.79 -8.60 -14.50
CA LYS A 70 -22.78 -9.89 -15.18
C LYS A 70 -21.67 -10.77 -14.62
N PHE A 71 -22.04 -12.02 -14.28
CA PHE A 71 -21.11 -13.06 -13.90
C PHE A 71 -20.92 -14.04 -15.04
N PHE A 72 -19.71 -14.55 -15.20
CA PHE A 72 -19.34 -15.54 -16.20
C PHE A 72 -18.81 -16.76 -15.49
N MET A 73 -19.07 -17.95 -16.01
CA MET A 73 -18.56 -19.18 -15.44
C MET A 73 -17.88 -20.08 -16.45
N ASN A 74 -16.92 -20.84 -15.96
CA ASN A 74 -16.33 -21.98 -16.66
C ASN A 74 -16.40 -23.19 -15.72
N VAL A 75 -17.04 -24.24 -16.17
CA VAL A 75 -17.23 -25.48 -15.41
C VAL A 75 -16.39 -26.55 -16.06
N ASP A 76 -15.43 -27.11 -15.34
CA ASP A 76 -14.55 -28.18 -15.78
C ASP A 76 -13.94 -27.92 -17.18
N GLY A 77 -13.38 -26.69 -17.35
CA GLY A 77 -12.73 -26.27 -18.60
C GLY A 77 -13.66 -25.79 -19.72
N ARG A 78 -14.98 -25.83 -19.54
CA ARG A 78 -15.98 -25.36 -20.51
C ARG A 78 -16.59 -24.05 -20.08
N SER A 79 -16.57 -23.02 -20.92
CA SER A 79 -17.23 -21.72 -20.65
C SER A 79 -18.67 -21.76 -21.16
N GLY A 80 -19.62 -21.19 -20.39
CA GLY A 80 -21.02 -21.13 -20.74
C GLY A 80 -21.84 -20.34 -19.72
N GLU A 81 -23.11 -20.07 -20.06
CA GLU A 81 -24.07 -19.41 -19.17
C GLU A 81 -24.91 -20.43 -18.38
N GLU A 82 -25.03 -21.64 -18.90
CA GLU A 82 -25.73 -22.75 -18.28
C GLU A 82 -25.07 -24.07 -18.70
N PHE A 83 -25.03 -25.03 -17.80
CA PHE A 83 -24.56 -26.40 -18.05
C PHE A 83 -25.59 -27.42 -17.60
N SER A 84 -25.73 -28.49 -18.37
CA SER A 84 -26.61 -29.62 -18.06
C SER A 84 -25.80 -30.90 -18.02
N ASN A 85 -26.19 -31.81 -17.13
CA ASN A 85 -25.60 -33.15 -16.99
C ASN A 85 -24.06 -33.09 -16.81
N VAL A 86 -23.62 -32.37 -15.80
CA VAL A 86 -22.22 -32.30 -15.44
C VAL A 86 -21.90 -33.44 -14.47
N GLU A 87 -21.07 -34.36 -14.94
CA GLU A 87 -20.70 -35.55 -14.21
C GLU A 87 -19.49 -35.29 -13.30
N VAL A 88 -19.58 -35.70 -12.06
CA VAL A 88 -18.47 -35.68 -11.09
C VAL A 88 -18.21 -37.09 -10.61
N ARG A 89 -17.02 -37.63 -10.92
CA ARG A 89 -16.64 -38.99 -10.54
C ARG A 89 -16.73 -39.18 -9.01
N GLY A 90 -16.93 -40.44 -8.59
CA GLY A 90 -16.93 -40.79 -7.17
C GLY A 90 -15.60 -40.45 -6.51
N GLU A 91 -15.66 -39.86 -5.30
CA GLU A 91 -14.50 -39.44 -4.50
C GLU A 91 -13.55 -38.43 -5.20
N ASP A 92 -14.10 -37.66 -6.17
CA ASP A 92 -13.36 -36.67 -6.98
C ASP A 92 -14.02 -35.28 -6.90
N SER A 93 -13.46 -34.31 -7.63
CA SER A 93 -13.96 -32.94 -7.69
C SER A 93 -13.74 -32.30 -9.05
N ILE A 94 -14.55 -31.30 -9.37
CA ILE A 94 -14.37 -30.43 -10.52
C ILE A 94 -14.14 -28.97 -10.07
N TYR A 95 -13.48 -28.19 -10.93
CA TYR A 95 -13.32 -26.76 -10.73
C TYR A 95 -14.46 -25.99 -11.38
N VAL A 96 -14.95 -24.99 -10.65
CA VAL A 96 -15.80 -23.92 -11.20
C VAL A 96 -15.03 -22.63 -11.09
N PHE A 97 -14.77 -22.01 -12.23
CA PHE A 97 -14.13 -20.71 -12.37
C PHE A 97 -15.21 -19.67 -12.64
N VAL A 98 -15.08 -18.52 -11.99
CA VAL A 98 -16.04 -17.42 -12.13
C VAL A 98 -15.27 -16.11 -12.33
N GLU A 99 -15.82 -15.25 -13.17
CA GLU A 99 -15.43 -13.87 -13.42
C GLU A 99 -16.65 -12.97 -13.22
N ALA A 100 -16.40 -11.73 -12.81
CA ALA A 100 -17.45 -10.73 -12.65
C ALA A 100 -17.15 -9.49 -13.51
N ARG A 101 -18.19 -8.88 -14.03
CA ARG A 101 -18.16 -7.54 -14.60
C ARG A 101 -19.26 -6.73 -13.93
N VAL A 102 -18.90 -5.63 -13.30
CA VAL A 102 -19.84 -4.69 -12.69
C VAL A 102 -19.98 -3.48 -13.59
N ASP A 103 -21.19 -3.10 -13.95
CA ASP A 103 -21.42 -1.97 -14.83
C ASP A 103 -21.30 -0.64 -14.10
N VAL A 104 -20.92 0.40 -14.82
CA VAL A 104 -20.84 1.78 -14.29
C VAL A 104 -22.24 2.27 -13.91
N ASN A 105 -22.35 2.92 -12.76
CA ASN A 105 -23.57 3.55 -12.29
C ASN A 105 -23.29 4.94 -11.69
N SER A 106 -24.28 5.54 -11.01
CA SER A 106 -24.13 6.87 -10.41
C SER A 106 -23.54 6.87 -9.00
N SER A 107 -23.18 5.72 -8.42
CA SER A 107 -22.64 5.66 -7.05
C SER A 107 -21.27 6.33 -6.97
N THR A 108 -21.04 7.07 -5.90
CA THR A 108 -19.74 7.69 -5.56
C THR A 108 -18.94 6.88 -4.55
N THR A 109 -19.57 5.87 -3.96
CA THR A 109 -18.99 4.94 -2.99
C THR A 109 -19.05 3.50 -3.54
N PRO A 110 -18.28 2.56 -3.00
CA PRO A 110 -18.42 1.15 -3.35
C PRO A 110 -19.85 0.64 -3.11
N PHE A 111 -20.32 -0.25 -3.96
CA PHE A 111 -21.64 -0.85 -3.90
C PHE A 111 -21.58 -2.34 -4.17
N ASP A 112 -22.41 -3.12 -3.45
CA ASP A 112 -22.44 -4.57 -3.57
C ASP A 112 -23.34 -5.03 -4.73
N VAL A 113 -22.85 -6.02 -5.46
CA VAL A 113 -23.60 -6.81 -6.44
C VAL A 113 -23.40 -8.29 -6.13
N PHE A 114 -24.45 -9.09 -6.28
CA PHE A 114 -24.38 -10.52 -6.03
C PHE A 114 -25.35 -11.28 -6.91
N ASP A 115 -25.06 -12.56 -7.17
CA ASP A 115 -25.93 -13.54 -7.79
C ASP A 115 -25.80 -14.87 -7.07
N TYR A 116 -26.69 -15.80 -7.35
CA TYR A 116 -26.68 -17.16 -6.86
C TYR A 116 -26.33 -18.11 -7.99
N LEU A 117 -25.22 -18.80 -7.85
CA LEU A 117 -24.89 -19.91 -8.73
C LEU A 117 -25.60 -21.16 -8.22
N ARG A 118 -26.60 -21.64 -8.98
CA ARG A 118 -27.49 -22.75 -8.62
C ARG A 118 -26.97 -24.05 -9.19
N PHE A 119 -27.04 -25.09 -8.35
CA PHE A 119 -26.72 -26.47 -8.71
C PHE A 119 -27.91 -27.33 -8.41
N VAL A 120 -28.43 -28.01 -9.42
CA VAL A 120 -29.54 -28.99 -9.25
C VAL A 120 -28.96 -30.39 -9.37
N THR A 121 -29.09 -31.20 -8.30
CA THR A 121 -28.60 -32.57 -8.25
C THR A 121 -29.64 -33.44 -7.59
N ASN A 122 -30.06 -34.52 -8.23
CA ASN A 122 -31.09 -35.43 -7.71
C ASN A 122 -32.39 -34.70 -7.32
N GLY A 123 -32.78 -33.67 -8.08
CA GLY A 123 -33.94 -32.85 -7.85
C GLY A 123 -33.81 -31.84 -6.69
N VAL A 124 -32.66 -31.75 -6.06
CA VAL A 124 -32.39 -30.79 -4.96
C VAL A 124 -31.56 -29.61 -5.48
N GLU A 125 -32.00 -28.38 -5.18
CA GLU A 125 -31.26 -27.17 -5.52
C GLU A 125 -30.35 -26.76 -4.36
N GLN A 126 -29.07 -26.53 -4.65
CA GLN A 126 -28.10 -25.92 -3.76
C GLN A 126 -27.56 -24.63 -4.41
N THR A 127 -27.04 -23.71 -3.61
CA THR A 127 -26.55 -22.41 -4.11
C THR A 127 -25.17 -22.06 -3.52
N VAL A 128 -24.34 -21.46 -4.37
CA VAL A 128 -23.13 -20.73 -3.95
C VAL A 128 -23.37 -19.24 -4.27
N VAL A 129 -23.18 -18.37 -3.26
CA VAL A 129 -23.30 -16.92 -3.47
C VAL A 129 -22.07 -16.42 -4.22
N VAL A 130 -22.27 -15.61 -5.24
CA VAL A 130 -21.19 -14.92 -5.95
C VAL A 130 -21.37 -13.42 -5.72
N ARG A 131 -20.37 -12.76 -5.14
CA ARG A 131 -20.45 -11.36 -4.72
C ARG A 131 -19.26 -10.56 -5.24
N ALA A 132 -19.51 -9.31 -5.68
CA ALA A 132 -18.49 -8.31 -5.97
C ALA A 132 -18.89 -6.96 -5.39
N ALA A 133 -17.92 -6.16 -4.94
CA ALA A 133 -18.14 -4.77 -4.57
C ALA A 133 -17.67 -3.87 -5.75
N GLY A 134 -18.60 -3.25 -6.48
CA GLY A 134 -18.29 -2.35 -7.58
C GLY A 134 -17.79 -0.99 -7.10
N GLN A 135 -16.70 -0.49 -7.68
CA GLN A 135 -16.16 0.85 -7.42
C GLN A 135 -16.11 1.65 -8.73
N ASN A 136 -16.92 2.70 -8.82
CA ASN A 136 -16.79 3.65 -9.90
C ASN A 136 -15.53 4.52 -9.72
N ALA A 137 -14.85 4.84 -10.81
CA ALA A 137 -13.69 5.71 -10.81
C ALA A 137 -13.65 6.60 -12.07
N ASN A 138 -13.01 7.75 -11.95
CA ASN A 138 -12.63 8.58 -13.09
C ASN A 138 -11.35 8.02 -13.68
N THR A 139 -11.46 7.11 -14.64
CA THR A 139 -10.30 6.49 -15.27
C THR A 139 -9.69 7.44 -16.30
N VAL A 140 -8.42 7.76 -16.12
CA VAL A 140 -7.64 8.65 -16.99
C VAL A 140 -6.41 7.92 -17.54
N ARG A 141 -5.99 8.27 -18.75
CA ARG A 141 -4.84 7.68 -19.42
C ARG A 141 -3.99 8.79 -20.04
N ASN A 142 -2.69 8.83 -19.69
CA ASN A 142 -1.78 9.89 -20.15
C ASN A 142 -2.38 11.29 -19.99
N LEU A 143 -2.93 11.58 -18.80
CA LEU A 143 -3.56 12.86 -18.53
C LEU A 143 -2.51 13.94 -18.30
N HIS A 144 -2.59 15.02 -19.09
CA HIS A 144 -1.76 16.20 -18.95
C HIS A 144 -2.60 17.34 -18.36
N ILE A 145 -2.20 17.83 -17.20
CA ILE A 145 -2.78 19.00 -16.54
C ILE A 145 -2.01 20.23 -17.01
N THR A 146 -2.59 20.99 -17.92
CA THR A 146 -1.97 22.15 -18.56
C THR A 146 -2.41 23.51 -17.99
N GLU A 147 -3.39 23.48 -17.07
CA GLU A 147 -3.93 24.64 -16.35
C GLU A 147 -4.23 24.27 -14.90
N ASN A 148 -4.44 25.27 -14.04
CA ASN A 148 -4.75 25.02 -12.64
C ASN A 148 -6.03 24.18 -12.51
N THR A 149 -5.89 22.99 -11.96
CA THR A 149 -6.94 21.98 -11.90
C THR A 149 -7.11 21.45 -10.49
N THR A 150 -8.36 21.30 -10.07
CA THR A 150 -8.70 20.64 -8.80
C THR A 150 -9.45 19.34 -9.07
N PHE A 151 -9.01 18.25 -8.47
CA PHE A 151 -9.71 16.97 -8.52
C PHE A 151 -10.94 16.98 -7.61
N SER A 152 -12.03 17.60 -8.09
CA SER A 152 -13.25 17.86 -7.31
C SER A 152 -14.30 16.76 -7.41
N ASP A 153 -14.27 15.86 -8.42
CA ASP A 153 -15.24 14.78 -8.56
C ASP A 153 -15.25 13.91 -7.28
N PRO A 154 -16.44 13.57 -6.72
CA PRO A 154 -16.50 12.75 -5.51
C PRO A 154 -15.98 11.33 -5.68
N ARG A 155 -15.98 10.79 -6.92
CA ARG A 155 -15.40 9.48 -7.22
C ARG A 155 -13.86 9.54 -7.20
N PRO A 156 -13.18 8.44 -6.85
CA PRO A 156 -11.73 8.35 -6.96
C PRO A 156 -11.26 8.50 -8.42
N TYR A 157 -9.99 8.87 -8.59
CA TYR A 157 -9.33 8.86 -9.89
C TYR A 157 -8.53 7.57 -10.05
N ARG A 158 -8.49 7.02 -11.26
CA ARG A 158 -7.67 5.86 -11.61
C ARG A 158 -6.79 6.19 -12.80
N VAL A 159 -5.48 6.21 -12.58
CA VAL A 159 -4.46 6.58 -13.57
C VAL A 159 -3.91 5.30 -14.19
N MET A 160 -4.06 5.15 -15.52
CA MET A 160 -3.65 3.92 -16.22
C MET A 160 -2.18 3.94 -16.68
N ASP A 161 -1.64 5.07 -17.11
CA ASP A 161 -0.26 5.16 -17.59
C ASP A 161 0.51 6.29 -16.89
N SER A 162 0.04 7.53 -17.03
CA SER A 162 0.64 8.69 -16.36
C SER A 162 -0.35 9.81 -16.11
N LEU A 163 -0.06 10.56 -15.06
CA LEU A 163 -0.67 11.85 -14.73
C LEU A 163 0.47 12.87 -14.69
N VAL A 164 0.46 13.84 -15.59
CA VAL A 164 1.52 14.83 -15.71
C VAL A 164 0.97 16.22 -15.41
N VAL A 165 1.55 16.90 -14.42
CA VAL A 165 1.26 18.32 -14.17
C VAL A 165 2.30 19.12 -14.94
N GLU A 166 1.86 19.81 -15.98
CA GLU A 166 2.75 20.56 -16.89
C GLU A 166 3.28 21.84 -16.25
N GLU A 167 4.36 22.35 -16.81
CA GLU A 167 5.00 23.58 -16.34
C GLU A 167 4.00 24.76 -16.32
N GLY A 168 3.96 25.51 -15.22
CA GLY A 168 3.03 26.61 -15.00
C GLY A 168 1.64 26.20 -14.52
N ALA A 169 1.29 24.91 -14.53
CA ALA A 169 0.03 24.41 -14.00
C ALA A 169 0.16 23.96 -12.54
N THR A 170 -0.95 24.02 -11.81
CA THR A 170 -1.07 23.47 -10.45
C THR A 170 -2.17 22.40 -10.41
N LEU A 171 -1.84 21.22 -9.93
CA LEU A 171 -2.83 20.21 -9.56
C LEU A 171 -3.11 20.27 -8.06
N THR A 172 -4.37 20.51 -7.71
CA THR A 172 -4.85 20.43 -6.31
C THR A 172 -5.65 19.16 -6.10
N ILE A 173 -5.23 18.35 -5.12
CA ILE A 173 -5.93 17.14 -4.68
C ILE A 173 -6.45 17.42 -3.25
N PRO A 174 -7.76 17.66 -3.07
CA PRO A 174 -8.32 18.00 -1.76
C PRO A 174 -8.44 16.77 -0.86
N ALA A 175 -8.71 17.02 0.43
CA ALA A 175 -8.89 16.01 1.46
C ALA A 175 -9.92 14.93 1.07
N GLY A 176 -9.64 13.69 1.48
CA GLY A 176 -10.49 12.52 1.24
C GLY A 176 -10.44 11.97 -0.18
N LYS A 177 -9.53 12.43 -1.03
CA LYS A 177 -9.39 11.90 -2.37
C LYS A 177 -8.45 10.69 -2.42
N THR A 178 -8.89 9.65 -3.12
CA THR A 178 -8.05 8.50 -3.46
C THR A 178 -7.70 8.55 -4.95
N ILE A 179 -6.40 8.44 -5.23
CA ILE A 179 -5.87 8.29 -6.57
C ILE A 179 -5.27 6.89 -6.67
N TYR A 180 -5.86 6.07 -7.50
CA TYR A 180 -5.37 4.74 -7.83
C TYR A 180 -4.46 4.79 -9.05
N PHE A 181 -3.36 4.06 -9.01
CA PHE A 181 -2.41 3.96 -10.11
C PHE A 181 -2.30 2.51 -10.57
N HIS A 182 -2.42 2.31 -11.88
CA HIS A 182 -2.31 1.00 -12.50
C HIS A 182 -0.86 0.66 -12.82
N ASP A 183 -0.42 -0.56 -12.48
CA ASP A 183 0.89 -1.12 -12.79
C ASP A 183 2.04 -0.09 -12.58
N LYS A 184 2.69 0.36 -13.65
CA LYS A 184 3.83 1.29 -13.62
C LYS A 184 3.43 2.76 -13.79
N ALA A 185 2.16 3.08 -13.63
CA ALA A 185 1.68 4.46 -13.77
C ALA A 185 2.43 5.41 -12.84
N LEU A 186 2.71 6.61 -13.34
CA LEU A 186 3.52 7.64 -12.66
C LEU A 186 2.72 8.92 -12.46
N LEU A 187 2.96 9.60 -11.35
CA LEU A 187 2.59 11.00 -11.13
C LEU A 187 3.84 11.86 -11.37
N LYS A 188 3.87 12.59 -12.49
CA LYS A 188 5.00 13.45 -12.87
C LYS A 188 4.64 14.92 -12.69
N ILE A 189 5.49 15.66 -11.99
CA ILE A 189 5.24 17.06 -11.63
C ILE A 189 6.32 17.94 -12.25
N ARG A 190 5.96 18.67 -13.32
CA ARG A 190 6.74 19.75 -13.92
C ARG A 190 6.29 21.10 -13.40
N GLY A 191 4.99 21.25 -13.10
CA GLY A 191 4.37 22.40 -12.45
C GLY A 191 4.39 22.27 -10.93
N THR A 192 3.22 22.40 -10.30
CA THR A 192 3.08 22.32 -8.82
C THR A 192 2.01 21.32 -8.42
N LEU A 193 2.29 20.51 -7.41
CA LEU A 193 1.34 19.60 -6.77
C LEU A 193 0.98 20.12 -5.38
N ILE A 194 -0.32 20.23 -5.11
CA ILE A 194 -0.87 20.51 -3.78
C ILE A 194 -1.81 19.35 -3.42
N ALA A 195 -1.32 18.39 -2.66
CA ALA A 195 -2.14 17.35 -2.04
C ALA A 195 -2.44 17.79 -0.60
N ASP A 196 -3.68 18.19 -0.34
CA ASP A 196 -4.07 18.87 0.90
C ASP A 196 -5.14 18.09 1.65
N GLY A 197 -4.72 16.98 2.27
CA GLY A 197 -5.51 16.22 3.22
C GLY A 197 -5.64 16.91 4.57
N THR A 198 -6.45 16.33 5.45
CA THR A 198 -6.65 16.78 6.82
C THR A 198 -6.70 15.58 7.76
N THR A 199 -6.54 15.80 9.05
CA THR A 199 -6.67 14.77 10.07
C THR A 199 -7.93 13.93 9.88
N GLY A 200 -7.75 12.60 9.72
CA GLY A 200 -8.83 11.65 9.48
C GLY A 200 -9.46 11.72 8.08
N ASN A 201 -8.92 12.52 7.18
CA ASN A 201 -9.42 12.66 5.80
C ASN A 201 -8.27 12.87 4.82
N ASP A 202 -7.44 11.84 4.69
CA ASP A 202 -6.20 11.88 3.92
C ASP A 202 -6.43 11.96 2.41
N VAL A 203 -5.41 12.45 1.71
CA VAL A 203 -5.23 12.15 0.29
C VAL A 203 -4.50 10.82 0.18
N VAL A 204 -5.10 9.84 -0.50
CA VAL A 204 -4.53 8.49 -0.65
C VAL A 204 -3.96 8.30 -2.04
N LEU A 205 -2.68 7.91 -2.12
CA LEU A 205 -1.98 7.56 -3.36
C LEU A 205 -1.55 6.08 -3.28
N ARG A 206 -2.14 5.21 -4.11
CA ARG A 206 -1.91 3.77 -4.02
C ARG A 206 -2.10 3.03 -5.35
N GLY A 207 -1.66 1.78 -5.40
CA GLY A 207 -1.98 0.89 -6.51
C GLY A 207 -3.47 0.59 -6.62
N ASP A 208 -3.91 0.22 -7.83
CA ASP A 208 -5.32 -0.04 -8.15
C ASP A 208 -5.78 -1.49 -7.91
N ARG A 209 -4.88 -2.37 -7.44
CA ARG A 209 -5.25 -3.72 -7.03
C ARG A 209 -5.85 -3.72 -5.63
N LEU A 210 -7.13 -4.07 -5.54
CA LEU A 210 -7.92 -4.08 -4.30
C LEU A 210 -8.32 -5.50 -3.88
N ASP A 211 -7.80 -6.50 -4.57
CA ASP A 211 -8.02 -7.92 -4.30
C ASP A 211 -7.02 -8.47 -3.27
N LYS A 212 -7.16 -9.76 -2.98
CA LYS A 212 -6.28 -10.49 -2.06
C LYS A 212 -5.35 -11.44 -2.82
N VAL A 213 -4.13 -11.60 -2.29
CA VAL A 213 -3.15 -12.60 -2.73
C VAL A 213 -3.23 -13.81 -1.80
N ALA A 214 -3.11 -15.00 -2.34
CA ALA A 214 -2.98 -16.23 -1.55
C ALA A 214 -3.95 -16.33 -0.36
N GLY A 215 -5.25 -16.23 -0.63
CA GLY A 215 -6.32 -16.44 0.34
C GLY A 215 -6.73 -15.18 1.12
N SER A 216 -5.99 -14.75 2.12
CA SER A 216 -6.40 -13.66 3.01
C SER A 216 -5.53 -12.41 2.94
N ILE A 217 -4.35 -12.47 2.31
CA ILE A 217 -3.38 -11.36 2.30
C ILE A 217 -3.84 -10.28 1.31
N PRO A 218 -4.11 -9.05 1.74
CA PRO A 218 -4.44 -7.94 0.84
C PRO A 218 -3.29 -7.66 -0.14
N PHE A 219 -3.63 -7.40 -1.41
CA PHE A 219 -2.61 -7.13 -2.43
C PHE A 219 -1.86 -5.81 -2.17
N ASP A 220 -2.47 -4.88 -1.45
CA ASP A 220 -1.87 -3.59 -1.09
C ASP A 220 -0.68 -3.68 -0.12
N LEU A 221 -0.48 -4.83 0.50
CA LEU A 221 0.75 -5.13 1.23
C LEU A 221 1.95 -5.37 0.30
N MET A 222 1.72 -5.63 -1.00
CA MET A 222 2.79 -5.80 -1.96
C MET A 222 3.32 -4.43 -2.40
N SER A 223 4.63 -4.24 -2.37
CA SER A 223 5.29 -3.07 -2.93
C SER A 223 5.39 -3.17 -4.47
N GLY A 224 5.71 -2.06 -5.13
CA GLY A 224 5.96 -2.04 -6.57
C GLY A 224 4.70 -2.14 -7.44
N GLN A 225 3.54 -1.79 -6.90
CA GLN A 225 2.28 -1.83 -7.63
C GLN A 225 2.12 -0.70 -8.66
N TRP A 226 2.81 0.40 -8.46
CA TRP A 226 2.80 1.58 -9.33
C TRP A 226 4.14 2.30 -9.29
N GLY A 227 4.38 3.22 -10.23
CA GLY A 227 5.69 3.83 -10.39
C GLY A 227 6.13 4.68 -9.20
N GLY A 228 5.30 5.62 -8.78
CA GLY A 228 5.62 6.60 -7.73
C GLY A 228 5.40 8.04 -8.19
N VAL A 229 5.94 8.99 -7.45
CA VAL A 229 5.85 10.44 -7.71
C VAL A 229 7.21 10.96 -8.15
N VAL A 230 7.28 11.68 -9.28
CA VAL A 230 8.51 12.31 -9.77
C VAL A 230 8.31 13.82 -9.81
N ILE A 231 9.07 14.56 -9.00
CA ILE A 231 9.12 16.02 -8.99
C ILE A 231 10.30 16.44 -9.85
N GLU A 232 10.01 16.85 -11.08
CA GLU A 232 11.02 17.19 -12.07
C GLU A 232 11.78 18.49 -11.74
N ARG A 233 12.89 18.72 -12.43
CA ARG A 233 13.87 19.79 -12.15
C ARG A 233 13.23 21.17 -11.95
N GLY A 234 12.28 21.56 -12.82
CA GLY A 234 11.64 22.90 -12.81
C GLY A 234 10.48 23.05 -11.83
N SER A 235 10.10 21.99 -11.14
CA SER A 235 8.95 21.98 -10.23
C SER A 235 9.34 22.45 -8.82
N PHE A 236 8.55 23.36 -8.24
CA PHE A 236 8.74 23.94 -6.92
C PHE A 236 7.43 24.08 -6.16
N ASP A 237 7.54 24.38 -4.85
CA ASP A 237 6.42 24.68 -3.95
C ASP A 237 5.38 23.54 -3.86
N ASN A 238 5.83 22.30 -4.07
CA ASN A 238 4.98 21.13 -3.92
C ASN A 238 4.68 20.89 -2.45
N THR A 239 3.44 20.51 -2.16
CA THR A 239 2.99 20.22 -0.79
C THR A 239 2.25 18.90 -0.74
N LEU A 240 2.68 18.03 0.21
CA LEU A 240 2.00 16.81 0.60
C LEU A 240 1.60 16.95 2.07
N ARG A 241 0.33 17.23 2.34
CA ARG A 241 -0.23 17.37 3.67
C ARG A 241 -1.24 16.26 3.92
N HIS A 242 -1.11 15.52 5.02
CA HIS A 242 -1.95 14.36 5.31
C HIS A 242 -2.15 13.50 4.06
N VAL A 243 -1.03 13.06 3.49
CA VAL A 243 -1.00 12.15 2.35
C VAL A 243 -0.61 10.77 2.85
N TYR A 244 -1.41 9.75 2.53
CA TYR A 244 -1.09 8.36 2.73
C TYR A 244 -0.68 7.75 1.39
N MET A 245 0.60 7.51 1.19
CA MET A 245 1.18 6.95 -0.03
C MET A 245 1.73 5.57 0.24
N GLN A 246 1.30 4.55 -0.54
CA GLN A 246 1.78 3.19 -0.34
C GLN A 246 1.97 2.40 -1.63
N GLY A 247 2.79 1.35 -1.55
CA GLY A 247 2.92 0.31 -2.56
C GLY A 247 3.63 0.75 -3.85
N SER A 248 4.41 1.83 -3.82
CA SER A 248 5.13 2.36 -5.00
C SER A 248 6.38 1.56 -5.34
N SER A 249 6.90 1.77 -6.56
CA SER A 249 8.19 1.22 -6.99
C SER A 249 9.38 2.10 -6.61
N MET A 250 9.21 3.42 -6.53
CA MET A 250 10.31 4.36 -6.30
C MET A 250 10.01 5.48 -5.30
N GLY A 251 8.87 5.41 -4.58
CA GLY A 251 8.50 6.45 -3.63
C GLY A 251 8.31 7.83 -4.29
N VAL A 252 8.87 8.84 -3.66
CA VAL A 252 8.95 10.22 -4.16
C VAL A 252 10.37 10.50 -4.60
N VAL A 253 10.56 10.77 -5.88
CA VAL A 253 11.85 11.16 -6.47
C VAL A 253 11.83 12.66 -6.75
N VAL A 254 12.82 13.39 -6.21
CA VAL A 254 12.97 14.83 -6.39
C VAL A 254 14.23 15.10 -7.18
N ASP A 255 14.06 15.45 -8.44
CA ASP A 255 15.17 15.70 -9.35
C ASP A 255 16.02 16.90 -8.91
N SER A 256 17.31 16.80 -9.17
CA SER A 256 18.28 17.85 -8.93
C SER A 256 17.93 19.13 -9.68
N CYS A 257 17.83 20.26 -8.99
CA CYS A 257 17.57 21.55 -9.60
C CYS A 257 18.77 22.52 -9.55
N GLY A 258 19.75 22.25 -8.68
CA GLY A 258 20.84 23.19 -8.41
C GLY A 258 20.40 24.50 -7.74
N VAL A 259 19.12 24.62 -7.36
CA VAL A 259 18.52 25.77 -6.66
C VAL A 259 18.17 25.33 -5.25
N THR A 260 18.76 25.98 -4.26
CA THR A 260 18.61 25.62 -2.83
C THR A 260 18.06 26.76 -1.96
N ASP A 261 17.60 27.84 -2.61
CA ASP A 261 16.97 29.01 -1.99
C ASP A 261 15.44 29.03 -2.17
N ARG A 262 14.90 28.03 -2.89
CA ARG A 262 13.45 27.83 -3.07
C ARG A 262 13.09 26.37 -2.75
N ARG A 263 12.09 26.17 -1.90
CA ARG A 263 11.65 24.84 -1.49
C ARG A 263 10.98 24.10 -2.65
N LYS A 264 11.42 22.87 -2.90
CA LYS A 264 10.82 21.99 -3.90
C LYS A 264 9.65 21.19 -3.34
N LEU A 265 9.77 20.73 -2.10
CA LEU A 265 8.78 19.86 -1.49
C LEU A 265 8.63 20.16 0.00
N TYR A 266 7.41 20.23 0.46
CA TYR A 266 7.02 20.22 1.86
C TYR A 266 6.10 19.04 2.15
N LEU A 267 6.48 18.21 3.12
CA LEU A 267 5.65 17.14 3.64
C LEU A 267 5.19 17.50 5.05
N TYR A 268 3.92 17.26 5.35
CA TYR A 268 3.37 17.53 6.67
C TYR A 268 2.40 16.42 7.07
N ASN A 269 2.64 15.81 8.25
CA ASN A 269 1.78 14.74 8.78
C ASN A 269 1.38 13.72 7.69
N SER A 270 2.37 13.22 6.96
CA SER A 270 2.16 12.30 5.83
C SER A 270 2.86 10.98 6.07
N VAL A 271 2.31 9.92 5.50
CA VAL A 271 2.84 8.57 5.58
C VAL A 271 3.27 8.12 4.18
N LEU A 272 4.54 7.78 4.02
CA LEU A 272 5.09 7.12 2.85
C LEU A 272 5.49 5.71 3.27
N HIS A 273 4.76 4.71 2.76
CA HIS A 273 4.88 3.34 3.23
C HIS A 273 5.06 2.36 2.07
N ASN A 274 5.86 1.32 2.30
CA ASN A 274 5.96 0.12 1.48
C ASN A 274 6.36 0.38 0.01
N SER A 275 7.65 0.63 -0.24
CA SER A 275 8.22 0.80 -1.58
C SER A 275 9.17 -0.34 -1.96
N SER A 276 9.15 -0.78 -3.22
CA SER A 276 10.19 -1.69 -3.72
C SER A 276 11.50 -0.98 -4.11
N GLY A 277 11.51 0.35 -4.10
CA GLY A 277 12.68 1.22 -4.17
C GLY A 277 12.93 1.90 -2.82
N SER A 278 13.44 3.14 -2.85
CA SER A 278 13.47 4.05 -1.71
C SER A 278 12.11 4.74 -1.53
N LEU A 279 11.84 5.36 -0.37
CA LEU A 279 10.60 6.13 -0.16
C LEU A 279 10.78 7.60 -0.54
N LEU A 280 11.93 8.18 -0.26
CA LEU A 280 12.27 9.53 -0.68
C LEU A 280 13.71 9.55 -1.23
N THR A 281 13.87 9.90 -2.49
CA THR A 281 15.18 10.13 -3.11
C THR A 281 15.27 11.57 -3.57
N ALA A 282 16.30 12.30 -3.15
CA ALA A 282 16.46 13.70 -3.48
C ALA A 282 17.91 14.10 -3.73
N ALA A 283 18.13 14.97 -4.70
CA ALA A 283 19.44 15.52 -5.00
C ALA A 283 19.36 17.05 -5.17
N HIS A 284 20.35 17.76 -4.57
CA HIS A 284 20.53 19.21 -4.71
C HIS A 284 19.23 20.02 -4.70
N SER A 285 18.38 19.76 -3.72
CA SER A 285 17.05 20.36 -3.55
C SER A 285 16.86 20.87 -2.13
N TRP A 286 15.80 21.64 -1.90
CA TRP A 286 15.34 21.98 -0.57
C TRP A 286 14.04 21.27 -0.28
N ILE A 287 14.04 20.43 0.79
CA ILE A 287 12.89 19.70 1.27
C ILE A 287 12.75 19.88 2.78
N ASP A 288 11.54 20.14 3.24
CA ASP A 288 11.19 20.09 4.65
C ASP A 288 10.10 19.03 4.87
N ALA A 289 10.18 18.30 5.99
CA ALA A 289 9.19 17.33 6.40
C ALA A 289 8.93 17.42 7.90
N ASP A 290 7.66 17.58 8.27
CA ASP A 290 7.23 17.73 9.64
C ASP A 290 6.20 16.65 10.00
N GLY A 291 6.47 15.86 11.05
CA GLY A 291 5.52 14.88 11.57
C GLY A 291 5.23 13.70 10.65
N CYS A 292 6.16 13.35 9.77
CA CYS A 292 5.97 12.34 8.75
C CYS A 292 6.50 10.97 9.16
N GLU A 293 5.80 9.91 8.69
CA GLU A 293 6.29 8.55 8.73
C GLU A 293 6.83 8.15 7.35
N PHE A 294 8.03 7.57 7.34
CA PHE A 294 8.65 6.92 6.20
C PHE A 294 8.96 5.49 6.61
N SER A 295 8.22 4.51 6.09
CA SER A 295 8.31 3.15 6.60
C SER A 295 8.31 2.09 5.51
N ASP A 296 9.16 1.10 5.68
CA ASP A 296 9.23 -0.14 4.92
C ASP A 296 9.54 0.00 3.44
N CYS A 297 10.78 -0.22 3.11
CA CYS A 297 11.22 -0.26 1.72
C CYS A 297 12.43 -1.17 1.53
N ARG A 298 12.65 -1.56 0.28
CA ARG A 298 13.77 -2.45 -0.06
C ARG A 298 15.14 -1.76 0.00
N TYR A 299 15.19 -0.46 -0.30
CA TYR A 299 16.42 0.34 -0.30
C TYR A 299 16.45 1.33 0.87
N GLY A 300 17.15 2.44 0.76
CA GLY A 300 17.16 3.47 1.80
C GLY A 300 15.79 4.10 1.98
N VAL A 301 15.38 4.29 3.21
CA VAL A 301 14.11 4.97 3.50
C VAL A 301 14.16 6.40 2.98
N VAL A 302 15.28 7.08 3.23
CA VAL A 302 15.58 8.41 2.69
C VAL A 302 16.98 8.41 2.10
N ASP A 303 17.12 8.88 0.86
CA ASP A 303 18.33 8.89 0.07
C ASP A 303 18.61 10.32 -0.41
N LEU A 304 19.60 10.99 0.18
CA LEU A 304 19.88 12.40 0.01
C LEU A 304 21.26 12.66 -0.55
N THR A 305 21.35 13.53 -1.56
CA THR A 305 22.60 13.97 -2.18
C THR A 305 22.64 15.50 -2.26
N GLY A 306 23.64 16.16 -1.67
CA GLY A 306 23.75 17.62 -1.66
C GLY A 306 22.47 18.28 -1.09
N GLY A 307 22.26 19.57 -1.35
CA GLY A 307 20.98 20.22 -1.04
C GLY A 307 20.75 20.57 0.44
N ARG A 308 19.50 20.94 0.76
CA ARG A 308 19.03 21.32 2.11
C ARG A 308 17.82 20.48 2.50
N TYR A 309 17.89 19.87 3.67
CA TYR A 309 16.88 18.95 4.16
C TYR A 309 16.62 19.17 5.64
N THR A 310 15.35 19.32 6.03
CA THR A 310 14.96 19.43 7.43
C THR A 310 13.83 18.45 7.71
N PHE A 311 14.02 17.62 8.73
CA PHE A 311 13.03 16.65 9.17
C PHE A 311 12.77 16.89 10.66
N ASN A 312 11.51 17.20 11.01
CA ASN A 312 11.13 17.45 12.40
C ASN A 312 10.05 16.44 12.82
N ASN A 313 10.25 15.80 13.97
CA ASN A 313 9.32 14.82 14.49
C ASN A 313 8.92 13.77 13.44
N CYS A 314 9.90 13.18 12.74
CA CYS A 314 9.67 12.13 11.76
C CYS A 314 10.07 10.76 12.30
N THR A 315 9.40 9.71 11.81
CA THR A 315 9.76 8.32 12.05
C THR A 315 10.26 7.71 10.75
N PHE A 316 11.50 7.25 10.75
CA PHE A 316 12.11 6.48 9.66
C PHE A 316 12.27 5.05 10.17
N ALA A 317 11.40 4.15 9.67
CA ALA A 317 11.37 2.77 10.11
C ALA A 317 11.55 1.81 8.94
N ASN A 318 12.30 0.71 9.11
CA ASN A 318 12.42 -0.27 8.04
C ASN A 318 12.39 -1.71 8.55
N TYR A 319 11.23 -2.34 8.39
CA TYR A 319 10.96 -3.75 8.67
C TYR A 319 10.42 -4.48 7.45
N TYR A 320 10.84 -4.06 6.26
CA TYR A 320 10.37 -4.57 4.98
C TYR A 320 10.31 -6.10 4.92
N LEU A 321 9.18 -6.67 4.45
CA LEU A 321 8.87 -8.08 4.59
C LEU A 321 9.18 -8.93 3.36
N PHE A 322 9.15 -8.34 2.17
CA PHE A 322 9.03 -9.14 0.93
C PHE A 322 10.35 -9.43 0.24
N ASP A 323 11.45 -8.82 0.69
CA ASP A 323 12.79 -9.05 0.18
C ASP A 323 13.83 -8.59 1.22
N ALA A 324 15.12 -8.81 0.95
CA ALA A 324 16.21 -8.28 1.76
C ALA A 324 16.26 -6.74 1.67
N ILE A 325 16.48 -6.09 2.81
CA ILE A 325 16.74 -4.65 2.85
C ILE A 325 18.18 -4.43 2.35
N MET A 326 18.34 -3.59 1.35
CA MET A 326 19.60 -3.45 0.59
C MET A 326 20.44 -2.25 1.00
N SER A 327 19.92 -1.32 1.80
CA SER A 327 20.60 -0.08 2.17
C SER A 327 20.28 0.32 3.61
N PRO A 328 21.07 1.20 4.23
CA PRO A 328 20.72 1.86 5.49
C PRO A 328 19.41 2.62 5.40
N ILE A 329 18.84 2.97 6.55
CA ILE A 329 17.59 3.77 6.63
C ILE A 329 17.82 5.16 6.03
N LEU A 330 18.83 5.87 6.49
CA LEU A 330 19.26 7.15 5.94
C LEU A 330 20.53 6.95 5.11
N THR A 331 20.47 7.21 3.83
CA THR A 331 21.61 7.23 2.93
C THR A 331 21.96 8.68 2.62
N LEU A 332 23.04 9.14 3.21
CA LEU A 332 23.52 10.52 3.10
C LEU A 332 24.78 10.52 2.21
N TRP A 333 24.62 10.80 0.94
CA TRP A 333 25.68 10.76 -0.06
C TRP A 333 26.53 12.03 -0.01
N TYR A 334 27.48 12.11 0.89
CA TYR A 334 28.35 13.28 1.04
C TYR A 334 29.75 13.09 0.44
N VAL A 335 30.32 11.91 0.52
CA VAL A 335 31.54 11.50 -0.21
C VAL A 335 31.50 9.98 -0.45
N LEU A 336 31.65 9.53 -1.69
CA LEU A 336 31.87 8.12 -1.96
C LEU A 336 33.37 7.82 -1.75
N PRO A 337 33.76 6.95 -0.82
CA PRO A 337 35.19 6.69 -0.52
C PRO A 337 35.99 6.21 -1.70
N ALA A 338 35.38 5.59 -2.69
CA ALA A 338 36.00 5.03 -3.87
C ALA A 338 36.13 6.00 -5.05
N ASP A 339 35.36 7.08 -5.08
CA ASP A 339 35.33 8.02 -6.19
C ASP A 339 35.38 9.48 -5.72
N LYS A 340 36.57 9.99 -5.54
CA LYS A 340 36.81 11.38 -5.13
C LYS A 340 36.34 12.43 -6.13
N THR A 341 35.75 12.02 -7.26
CA THR A 341 35.27 12.94 -8.29
C THR A 341 33.89 13.51 -7.99
N TYR A 342 33.13 12.93 -7.04
CA TYR A 342 31.80 13.42 -6.59
C TYR A 342 31.88 13.96 -5.17
N ASP A 343 32.24 15.22 -5.07
CA ASP A 343 32.10 16.01 -3.85
C ASP A 343 30.74 16.70 -3.89
N ASN A 344 29.72 16.11 -3.28
CA ASN A 344 28.36 16.63 -3.20
C ASN A 344 27.96 16.77 -1.73
N PRO A 345 28.64 17.65 -0.96
CA PRO A 345 28.35 17.80 0.46
C PRO A 345 26.91 18.25 0.67
N LEU A 346 26.28 17.71 1.70
CA LEU A 346 24.99 18.20 2.18
C LEU A 346 25.20 19.61 2.72
N MET A 347 24.49 20.59 2.14
CA MET A 347 24.54 21.98 2.61
C MET A 347 23.89 22.13 3.98
N GLN A 348 22.87 21.31 4.24
CA GLN A 348 22.18 21.19 5.51
C GLN A 348 21.38 19.89 5.48
N ALA A 349 21.51 19.06 6.51
CA ALA A 349 20.65 17.91 6.74
C ALA A 349 20.37 17.82 8.25
N GLU A 350 19.24 18.38 8.66
CA GLU A 350 18.81 18.41 10.06
C GLU A 350 17.70 17.42 10.32
N PHE A 351 17.89 16.59 11.34
CA PHE A 351 16.90 15.66 11.86
C PHE A 351 16.62 16.01 13.32
N ASN A 352 15.43 16.49 13.64
CA ASN A 352 15.05 16.99 14.94
C ASN A 352 13.93 16.12 15.52
N ASN A 353 14.10 15.58 16.72
CA ASN A 353 13.11 14.72 17.38
C ASN A 353 12.70 13.52 16.50
N CYS A 354 13.62 12.88 15.79
CA CYS A 354 13.31 11.81 14.84
C CYS A 354 13.67 10.44 15.41
N ILE A 355 12.91 9.41 15.00
CA ILE A 355 13.27 8.00 15.18
C ILE A 355 13.90 7.47 13.90
N VAL A 356 15.05 6.81 14.02
CA VAL A 356 15.72 6.08 12.93
C VAL A 356 15.96 4.65 13.40
N TYR A 357 15.10 3.71 12.99
CA TYR A 357 15.10 2.37 13.57
C TYR A 357 14.58 1.30 12.60
N GLY A 358 15.18 0.11 12.63
CA GLY A 358 14.71 -1.00 11.80
C GLY A 358 15.66 -2.18 11.74
N ASN A 359 15.46 -3.05 10.75
CA ASN A 359 16.24 -4.27 10.55
C ASN A 359 17.52 -4.07 9.72
N CYS A 360 17.97 -2.82 9.54
CA CYS A 360 19.20 -2.47 8.82
C CYS A 360 19.96 -1.37 9.58
N SER A 361 21.10 -0.95 9.05
CA SER A 361 21.87 0.17 9.63
C SER A 361 21.08 1.47 9.59
N ASP A 362 21.25 2.32 10.60
CA ASP A 362 20.54 3.60 10.71
C ASP A 362 20.98 4.57 9.61
N ILE A 363 22.31 4.74 9.47
CA ILE A 363 22.93 5.69 8.53
C ILE A 363 24.03 4.98 7.76
N ASN A 364 24.27 5.35 6.50
CA ASN A 364 25.38 4.82 5.72
C ASN A 364 26.74 5.21 6.31
N GLU A 365 27.69 4.30 6.21
CA GLU A 365 29.09 4.60 6.55
C GLU A 365 29.66 5.65 5.60
N GLY A 366 30.55 6.51 6.13
CA GLY A 366 31.26 7.50 5.34
C GLY A 366 31.78 8.67 6.17
N ASP A 367 32.39 9.64 5.49
CA ASP A 367 32.97 10.84 6.10
C ASP A 367 32.01 12.03 5.95
N LEU A 368 31.57 12.60 7.04
CA LEU A 368 30.72 13.81 7.09
C LEU A 368 31.51 15.12 6.87
N THR A 369 32.83 15.04 6.65
CA THR A 369 33.68 16.23 6.43
C THR A 369 33.15 17.05 5.24
N GLY A 370 32.88 18.33 5.48
CA GLY A 370 32.35 19.25 4.48
C GLY A 370 30.82 19.26 4.35
N SER A 371 30.11 18.32 4.99
CA SER A 371 28.64 18.31 5.06
C SER A 371 28.16 18.86 6.40
N ASP A 372 27.06 19.63 6.36
CA ASP A 372 26.36 20.09 7.58
C ASP A 372 25.23 19.12 7.91
N VAL A 373 25.54 18.11 8.70
CA VAL A 373 24.58 17.07 9.14
C VAL A 373 24.41 17.16 10.65
N LYS A 374 23.18 17.29 11.12
CA LYS A 374 22.83 17.37 12.54
C LYS A 374 21.65 16.47 12.86
N LEU A 375 21.80 15.66 13.89
CA LEU A 375 20.71 14.92 14.52
C LEU A 375 20.53 15.44 15.95
N HIS A 376 19.36 16.03 16.23
CA HIS A 376 19.03 16.58 17.55
C HIS A 376 17.90 15.78 18.17
N ASN A 377 18.13 15.29 19.41
CA ASN A 377 17.12 14.54 20.16
C ASN A 377 16.51 13.39 19.33
N CYS A 378 17.36 12.66 18.59
CA CYS A 378 16.94 11.53 17.78
C CYS A 378 17.14 10.22 18.54
N LEU A 379 16.27 9.24 18.28
CA LEU A 379 16.44 7.87 18.76
C LEU A 379 17.03 7.01 17.64
N LEU A 380 18.16 6.36 17.94
CA LEU A 380 18.94 5.56 17.01
C LEU A 380 19.08 4.12 17.53
N ARG A 381 19.00 3.14 16.63
CA ARG A 381 19.21 1.73 16.95
C ARG A 381 20.69 1.44 17.23
N ALA A 382 21.59 2.09 16.52
CA ALA A 382 23.03 1.91 16.70
C ALA A 382 23.50 2.31 18.09
N GLU A 383 24.55 1.66 18.59
CA GLU A 383 25.30 2.14 19.73
C GLU A 383 26.19 3.32 19.30
N GLY A 384 26.29 4.33 20.14
CA GLY A 384 27.07 5.50 19.81
C GLY A 384 27.19 6.50 20.96
N THR A 385 27.71 7.67 20.68
CA THR A 385 27.88 8.76 21.64
C THR A 385 27.57 10.09 20.96
N ASN A 386 27.05 11.04 21.76
CA ASN A 386 26.80 12.39 21.28
C ASN A 386 28.13 13.12 20.97
N ASP A 387 28.09 13.89 19.89
CA ASP A 387 29.21 14.67 19.37
C ASP A 387 28.73 15.97 18.69
N ALA A 388 29.53 16.52 17.77
CA ALA A 388 29.18 17.73 17.03
C ALA A 388 28.06 17.51 15.99
N ASN A 389 27.78 16.27 15.57
CA ASN A 389 26.74 15.91 14.59
C ASN A 389 25.53 15.27 15.26
N PHE A 390 25.71 14.61 16.41
CA PHE A 390 24.68 13.91 17.17
C PHE A 390 24.51 14.56 18.52
N ILE A 391 23.45 15.34 18.71
CA ILE A 391 23.24 16.20 19.86
C ILE A 391 22.02 15.68 20.63
N ASP A 392 22.23 15.34 21.92
CA ASP A 392 21.21 14.82 22.83
C ASP A 392 20.41 13.61 22.26
N CYS A 393 21.07 12.76 21.46
CA CYS A 393 20.47 11.57 20.89
C CYS A 393 20.40 10.40 21.89
N LEU A 394 19.38 9.57 21.75
CA LEU A 394 19.21 8.31 22.46
C LEU A 394 19.79 7.18 21.61
N TRP A 395 20.84 6.52 22.09
CA TRP A 395 21.56 5.47 21.38
C TRP A 395 21.20 4.09 21.90
N GLY A 396 21.09 3.11 20.98
CA GLY A 396 20.87 1.71 21.34
C GLY A 396 19.52 1.45 22.03
N LYS A 397 18.53 2.32 21.82
CA LYS A 397 17.22 2.23 22.49
C LYS A 397 16.15 1.75 21.52
N ASP A 398 15.30 0.82 21.98
CA ASP A 398 14.14 0.36 21.23
C ASP A 398 13.02 1.40 21.33
N PRO A 399 12.46 1.90 20.22
CA PRO A 399 11.32 2.79 20.24
C PRO A 399 10.04 2.13 20.77
N CYS A 400 10.03 0.80 20.92
CA CYS A 400 8.88 0.01 21.35
C CYS A 400 7.63 0.35 20.52
N PHE A 401 7.71 0.15 19.21
CA PHE A 401 6.58 0.36 18.31
C PHE A 401 5.40 -0.57 18.65
N TYR A 402 4.18 -0.12 18.40
CA TYR A 402 2.96 -0.88 18.71
C TYR A 402 2.94 -2.22 18.00
N THR A 403 3.17 -2.24 16.69
CA THR A 403 3.44 -3.46 15.90
C THR A 403 4.24 -3.10 14.66
N VAL A 404 5.12 -4.00 14.22
CA VAL A 404 5.98 -3.74 13.05
C VAL A 404 5.66 -4.65 11.87
N ARG A 405 4.90 -5.73 12.08
CA ARG A 405 4.51 -6.67 11.02
C ARG A 405 3.59 -7.81 11.46
N GLU A 406 3.16 -7.85 12.70
CA GLU A 406 2.27 -8.90 13.19
C GLU A 406 0.94 -8.85 12.43
N ASP A 407 0.52 -10.00 11.91
CA ASP A 407 -0.68 -10.13 11.07
C ASP A 407 -0.72 -9.19 9.86
N TYR A 408 0.45 -8.80 9.33
CA TYR A 408 0.61 -7.82 8.27
C TYR A 408 0.08 -6.43 8.63
N TYR A 409 0.06 -6.09 9.90
CA TYR A 409 -0.33 -4.79 10.41
C TYR A 409 0.91 -4.01 10.88
N PHE A 410 1.03 -2.77 10.43
CA PHE A 410 2.14 -1.87 10.71
C PHE A 410 1.63 -0.66 11.47
N ASP A 411 2.20 -0.41 12.66
CA ASP A 411 1.82 0.72 13.50
C ASP A 411 3.06 1.21 14.28
N TYR A 412 3.62 2.30 13.83
CA TYR A 412 4.84 2.89 14.37
C TYR A 412 4.59 3.91 15.49
N ARG A 413 3.40 3.88 16.10
CA ARG A 413 3.15 4.58 17.37
C ARG A 413 3.90 3.90 18.50
N LEU A 414 4.18 4.68 19.56
CA LEU A 414 4.94 4.21 20.70
C LEU A 414 4.07 3.47 21.71
N ARG A 415 4.60 2.38 22.28
CA ARG A 415 4.05 1.73 23.48
C ARG A 415 4.49 2.46 24.75
N ASN A 416 3.87 2.12 25.88
CA ASN A 416 4.12 2.76 27.20
C ASN A 416 5.58 2.64 27.68
N GLU A 417 6.32 1.63 27.23
CA GLU A 417 7.70 1.35 27.64
C GLU A 417 8.76 2.17 26.88
N SER A 418 8.35 2.93 25.87
CA SER A 418 9.28 3.65 25.00
C SER A 418 10.03 4.76 25.72
N GLU A 419 11.36 4.75 25.62
CA GLU A 419 12.21 5.86 26.10
C GLU A 419 12.12 7.11 25.20
N ALA A 420 11.46 7.04 24.05
CA ALA A 420 11.19 8.18 23.16
C ALA A 420 10.13 9.15 23.72
N ILE A 421 9.34 8.70 24.71
CA ILE A 421 8.26 9.49 25.31
C ILE A 421 8.84 10.63 26.12
N GLY A 422 8.48 11.86 25.75
CA GLY A 422 8.91 13.08 26.44
C GLY A 422 10.40 13.43 26.31
N ALA A 423 11.16 12.69 25.48
CA ALA A 423 12.63 12.86 25.36
C ALA A 423 13.04 13.84 24.25
N GLY A 424 12.11 14.37 23.49
CA GLY A 424 12.35 15.35 22.44
C GLY A 424 12.47 16.79 22.96
N SER A 425 12.95 17.68 22.10
CA SER A 425 13.11 19.11 22.37
C SER A 425 11.91 19.92 21.90
N ALA A 426 11.29 20.68 22.79
CA ALA A 426 10.17 21.56 22.47
C ALA A 426 10.57 22.72 21.54
N GLU A 427 11.83 23.16 21.62
CA GLU A 427 12.36 24.24 20.80
C GLU A 427 12.50 23.84 19.31
N ARG A 428 12.56 22.51 19.06
CA ARG A 428 12.70 21.91 17.73
C ARG A 428 11.36 21.55 17.08
N VAL A 429 10.22 21.81 17.75
CA VAL A 429 8.90 21.61 17.17
C VAL A 429 8.49 22.87 16.39
N PRO A 430 8.35 22.80 15.04
CA PRO A 430 7.96 23.95 14.25
C PRO A 430 6.56 24.47 14.65
N GLN A 431 6.37 25.78 14.62
CA GLN A 431 5.07 26.39 14.95
C GLN A 431 3.94 25.86 14.02
N ALA A 432 4.27 25.55 12.78
CA ALA A 432 3.32 24.99 11.80
C ALA A 432 2.99 23.50 12.05
N ALA A 433 3.78 22.80 12.90
CA ALA A 433 3.68 21.35 13.11
C ALA A 433 3.38 21.00 14.59
N ARG A 434 2.45 21.71 15.22
CA ARG A 434 2.09 21.53 16.63
C ARG A 434 1.31 20.23 16.91
N THR A 435 0.64 19.68 15.93
CA THR A 435 -0.12 18.44 16.06
C THR A 435 0.51 17.32 15.26
N ASP A 436 0.28 16.08 15.69
CA ASP A 436 0.66 14.89 14.93
C ASP A 436 -0.38 14.54 13.85
N TYR A 437 -0.15 13.45 13.16
CA TYR A 437 -1.04 12.92 12.09
C TYR A 437 -2.48 12.71 12.59
N TYR A 438 -2.65 12.30 13.85
CA TYR A 438 -3.96 12.05 14.47
C TYR A 438 -4.57 13.31 15.12
N GLY A 439 -3.89 14.45 15.08
CA GLY A 439 -4.35 15.71 15.64
C GLY A 439 -3.99 15.91 17.12
N ASN A 440 -3.14 15.06 17.70
CA ASN A 440 -2.70 15.20 19.08
C ASN A 440 -1.62 16.29 19.19
N GLU A 441 -1.74 17.16 20.20
CA GLU A 441 -0.77 18.22 20.48
C GLU A 441 0.60 17.65 20.87
N ARG A 442 1.68 18.11 20.22
CA ARG A 442 3.06 17.64 20.48
C ARG A 442 3.66 18.21 21.75
N LEU A 443 3.30 19.43 22.11
CA LEU A 443 3.80 20.07 23.31
C LEU A 443 2.98 19.63 24.52
N GLN A 444 3.44 18.58 25.18
CA GLN A 444 2.83 18.02 26.38
C GLN A 444 3.56 18.48 27.64
N GLU A 445 2.90 18.44 28.81
CA GLU A 445 3.55 18.74 30.12
C GLU A 445 4.72 17.79 30.41
N ARG A 446 4.64 16.53 29.94
CA ARG A 446 5.69 15.52 30.09
C ARG A 446 6.91 15.76 29.17
N GLY A 447 6.82 16.68 28.23
CA GLY A 447 7.80 16.89 27.16
C GLY A 447 7.27 16.55 25.79
N VAL A 448 8.14 16.57 24.78
CA VAL A 448 7.85 16.23 23.40
C VAL A 448 8.29 14.80 23.14
N ASP A 449 7.45 14.01 22.49
CA ASP A 449 7.81 12.66 22.08
C ASP A 449 8.69 12.70 20.82
N ILE A 450 9.69 11.82 20.77
CA ILE A 450 10.52 11.63 19.60
C ILE A 450 9.73 10.80 18.58
N GLY A 451 9.72 11.21 17.31
CA GLY A 451 9.04 10.52 16.21
C GLY A 451 7.78 11.21 15.69
N ALA A 452 7.12 10.58 14.74
CA ALA A 452 5.99 11.13 14.00
C ALA A 452 4.73 11.28 14.84
N TYR A 453 4.56 10.47 15.87
CA TYR A 453 3.32 10.34 16.62
C TYR A 453 3.48 10.72 18.08
N VAL A 454 2.48 11.40 18.62
CA VAL A 454 2.36 11.66 20.04
C VAL A 454 1.90 10.38 20.72
N TRP A 455 2.62 10.00 21.79
CA TRP A 455 2.25 8.84 22.58
C TRP A 455 0.95 9.08 23.33
N ILE A 456 0.07 8.08 23.26
CA ILE A 456 -1.17 7.99 24.02
C ILE A 456 -1.09 6.76 24.91
N GLU A 457 -1.36 6.93 26.20
CA GLU A 457 -1.31 5.86 27.18
C GLU A 457 -2.23 4.70 26.78
N GLN A 458 -1.66 3.51 26.63
CA GLN A 458 -2.43 2.28 26.45
C GLN A 458 -2.84 1.75 27.82
N LYS A 459 -4.14 1.52 28.00
CA LYS A 459 -4.65 0.81 29.17
C LYS A 459 -4.25 -0.66 29.03
N GLU A 460 -3.68 -1.24 30.12
CA GLU A 460 -3.50 -2.68 30.19
C GLU A 460 -4.88 -3.35 30.05
N GLU A 461 -5.06 -4.19 29.03
CA GLU A 461 -6.22 -5.07 28.98
C GLU A 461 -6.12 -6.01 30.18
N GLU A 462 -7.07 -5.95 31.10
CA GLU A 462 -7.20 -6.95 32.17
C GLU A 462 -7.36 -8.33 31.49
N LYS A 463 -6.33 -9.17 31.62
CA LYS A 463 -6.29 -10.54 31.10
C LYS A 463 -7.23 -11.45 31.87
#